data_6df4627a1f94dfaa5950cb0c7f8c6506
#
_entry.id   6df4627a1f94dfaa5950cb0c7f8c6506
#
_cell.length_a   1.000
_cell.length_b   1.000
_cell.length_c   1.000
_cell.angle_alpha   90.00
_cell.angle_beta   90.00
_cell.angle_gamma   90.00
#
_symmetry.space_group_name_H-M   'P 1'
#
loop_
_entity.id
_entity.type
_entity.pdbx_description
1 polymer ?
#
loop_
_entity_poly.entity_id
_entity_poly.type
_entity_poly.pdbx_seq_one_letter_code
_entity_poly.pdbx_strand_id
1 'polypeptide(L)'
;RVHGVIKEAKIDVGSHHTHIVSPGDEVEISRVGGLERSDLDLIAEAISSGVKAKAGLIVVESDEILVFEVTSRGIRDVSQFSMRGGGKRVNDPSSVRNAFFQDVAKEVGMVFNDEMPLVICGPGMAREKFEKSLRDSGSKNTITNAPTSIGGRSAANEVLSEGAADAVLGEHVLVKEIRAIEEALRRVSVDGAVTYGISLISDAASQGAVESLIIDASMMREGDDISKGRWEKICKEIKSSRGEVIQASVDHDAGQQLLGLGGAIALLRWKLDH
;
A
#
# COMPACT_ATOMS: atom_id res chain seq x y z
N ARG A 1 15.62 -2.59 9.59
CA ARG A 1 17.01 -3.13 9.56
C ARG A 1 17.89 -2.13 8.81
N VAL A 2 19.06 -1.79 9.35
CA VAL A 2 20.05 -0.93 8.70
C VAL A 2 21.24 -1.81 8.35
N HIS A 3 21.57 -1.91 7.06
CA HIS A 3 22.70 -2.72 6.57
C HIS A 3 23.80 -1.80 6.06
N GLY A 4 25.03 -2.05 6.41
CA GLY A 4 26.15 -1.23 6.00
C GLY A 4 27.50 -1.74 6.47
N VAL A 5 28.54 -0.97 6.14
CA VAL A 5 29.92 -1.22 6.58
C VAL A 5 30.21 -0.43 7.84
N ILE A 6 30.74 -1.10 8.85
CA ILE A 6 31.16 -0.47 10.11
C ILE A 6 32.33 0.47 9.84
N LYS A 7 32.14 1.77 10.05
CA LYS A 7 33.19 2.78 9.89
C LYS A 7 33.97 3.01 11.16
N GLU A 8 33.29 2.93 12.30
CA GLU A 8 33.88 3.16 13.61
C GLU A 8 33.21 2.26 14.66
N ALA A 9 33.96 1.43 15.32
CA ALA A 9 33.57 0.58 16.44
C ALA A 9 34.78 0.06 17.20
N LYS A 10 34.57 -0.57 18.35
CA LYS A 10 35.66 -1.21 19.13
C LYS A 10 36.21 -2.45 18.44
N ILE A 11 35.41 -3.13 17.65
CA ILE A 11 35.76 -4.36 16.93
C ILE A 11 35.08 -4.34 15.53
N ASP A 12 35.62 -5.13 14.61
CA ASP A 12 35.02 -5.42 13.29
C ASP A 12 34.85 -4.20 12.35
N VAL A 13 35.69 -3.17 12.48
CA VAL A 13 35.73 -2.04 11.55
C VAL A 13 36.02 -2.53 10.15
N GLY A 14 35.25 -2.08 9.16
CA GLY A 14 35.32 -2.50 7.76
C GLY A 14 34.46 -3.72 7.42
N SER A 15 33.90 -4.41 8.39
CA SER A 15 32.96 -5.52 8.15
C SER A 15 31.56 -5.03 7.81
N HIS A 16 30.81 -5.84 7.05
CA HIS A 16 29.39 -5.62 6.84
C HIS A 16 28.59 -6.03 8.07
N HIS A 17 27.69 -5.16 8.50
CA HIS A 17 26.82 -5.43 9.63
C HIS A 17 25.38 -5.05 9.31
N THR A 18 24.43 -5.80 9.86
CA THR A 18 23.01 -5.46 9.83
C THR A 18 22.55 -5.12 11.23
N HIS A 19 22.23 -3.86 11.47
CA HIS A 19 21.65 -3.41 12.72
C HIS A 19 20.14 -3.53 12.68
N ILE A 20 19.56 -4.12 13.72
CA ILE A 20 18.10 -4.23 13.87
C ILE A 20 17.68 -3.06 14.76
N VAL A 21 16.86 -2.17 14.20
CA VAL A 21 16.25 -1.06 14.93
C VAL A 21 14.85 -1.50 15.35
N SER A 22 14.56 -1.37 16.63
CA SER A 22 13.29 -1.73 17.26
C SER A 22 12.55 -0.48 17.74
N PRO A 23 11.24 -0.56 17.98
CA PRO A 23 10.50 0.54 18.60
C PRO A 23 11.11 0.92 19.95
N GLY A 24 11.42 2.21 20.11
CA GLY A 24 12.08 2.77 21.29
C GLY A 24 13.59 2.96 21.17
N ASP A 25 14.22 2.44 20.09
CA ASP A 25 15.63 2.73 19.82
C ASP A 25 15.80 4.16 19.30
N GLU A 26 16.84 4.85 19.77
CA GLU A 26 17.26 6.13 19.25
C GLU A 26 18.38 5.93 18.21
N VAL A 27 18.19 6.49 17.04
CA VAL A 27 19.17 6.44 15.95
C VAL A 27 19.41 7.84 15.39
N GLU A 28 20.67 8.17 15.13
CA GLU A 28 21.03 9.38 14.40
C GLU A 28 21.34 9.01 12.95
N ILE A 29 20.70 9.72 12.02
CA ILE A 29 20.90 9.53 10.59
C ILE A 29 21.53 10.78 10.02
N SER A 30 22.70 10.63 9.41
CA SER A 30 23.38 11.71 8.71
C SER A 30 23.77 11.29 7.29
N ARG A 31 23.77 12.25 6.38
CA ARG A 31 24.22 12.07 4.99
C ARG A 31 25.37 13.03 4.72
N VAL A 32 26.40 12.56 4.03
CA VAL A 32 27.50 13.44 3.55
C VAL A 32 26.91 14.42 2.56
N GLY A 33 27.03 15.72 2.85
CA GLY A 33 26.38 16.79 2.05
C GLY A 33 25.05 17.28 2.62
N GLY A 34 24.55 16.69 3.70
CA GLY A 34 23.28 17.03 4.35
C GLY A 34 22.10 16.26 3.78
N LEU A 35 20.98 16.28 4.51
CA LEU A 35 19.71 15.70 4.07
C LEU A 35 19.10 16.60 3.00
N GLU A 36 18.64 16.02 1.92
CA GLU A 36 17.91 16.74 0.87
C GLU A 36 16.45 16.92 1.25
N ARG A 37 15.75 17.78 0.51
CA ARG A 37 14.34 18.05 0.79
C ARG A 37 13.48 16.78 0.64
N SER A 38 13.82 15.89 -0.30
CA SER A 38 13.18 14.59 -0.47
C SER A 38 13.36 13.66 0.74
N ASP A 39 14.54 13.68 1.38
CA ASP A 39 14.81 12.91 2.59
C ASP A 39 13.98 13.46 3.76
N LEU A 40 13.90 14.79 3.89
CA LEU A 40 13.11 15.46 4.92
C LEU A 40 11.61 15.24 4.73
N ASP A 41 11.13 15.28 3.49
CA ASP A 41 9.74 15.00 3.14
C ASP A 41 9.36 13.56 3.53
N LEU A 42 10.24 12.58 3.25
CA LEU A 42 10.06 11.18 3.66
C LEU A 42 10.06 10.99 5.18
N ILE A 43 10.96 11.67 5.89
CA ILE A 43 11.01 11.63 7.35
C ILE A 43 9.74 12.26 7.93
N ALA A 44 9.33 13.42 7.43
CA ALA A 44 8.11 14.09 7.86
C ALA A 44 6.87 13.22 7.63
N GLU A 45 6.79 12.57 6.46
CA GLU A 45 5.73 11.62 6.14
C GLU A 45 5.75 10.40 7.06
N ALA A 46 6.93 9.81 7.31
CA ALA A 46 7.08 8.69 8.23
C ALA A 46 6.68 9.05 9.67
N ILE A 47 6.99 10.27 10.12
CA ILE A 47 6.58 10.77 11.43
C ILE A 47 5.07 11.01 11.49
N SER A 48 4.49 11.63 10.46
CA SER A 48 3.07 11.98 10.43
C SER A 48 2.18 10.76 10.24
N SER A 49 2.61 9.81 9.41
CA SER A 49 1.83 8.61 9.12
C SER A 49 1.93 7.54 10.19
N GLY A 50 3.02 7.50 10.97
CA GLY A 50 3.32 6.43 11.94
C GLY A 50 2.95 5.04 11.40
N VAL A 51 3.61 3.97 11.79
CA VAL A 51 3.25 2.61 11.35
C VAL A 51 1.94 2.12 12.02
N LYS A 52 1.08 3.05 12.46
CA LYS A 52 -0.22 2.68 13.05
C LYS A 52 -1.18 2.27 11.94
N ALA A 53 -1.83 1.14 12.15
CA ALA A 53 -2.98 0.77 11.34
C ALA A 53 -4.01 1.91 11.33
N LYS A 54 -4.49 2.27 10.15
CA LYS A 54 -5.49 3.32 9.96
C LYS A 54 -6.90 2.75 9.88
N ALA A 55 -7.02 1.50 9.43
CA ALA A 55 -8.27 0.77 9.36
C ALA A 55 -8.00 -0.73 9.39
N GLY A 56 -8.99 -1.50 9.84
CA GLY A 56 -9.09 -2.92 9.55
C GLY A 56 -9.83 -3.12 8.23
N LEU A 57 -9.35 -4.03 7.41
CA LEU A 57 -10.01 -4.43 6.17
C LEU A 57 -10.29 -5.93 6.22
N ILE A 58 -11.54 -6.30 6.03
CA ILE A 58 -12.02 -7.66 6.22
C ILE A 58 -12.68 -8.12 4.92
N VAL A 59 -12.06 -9.05 4.24
CA VAL A 59 -12.62 -9.68 3.04
C VAL A 59 -13.42 -10.91 3.45
N VAL A 60 -14.70 -10.91 3.11
CA VAL A 60 -15.65 -11.95 3.53
C VAL A 60 -16.19 -12.72 2.34
N GLU A 61 -15.91 -14.00 2.32
CA GLU A 61 -16.51 -14.99 1.44
C GLU A 61 -17.39 -15.96 2.21
N SER A 62 -18.01 -16.91 1.51
CA SER A 62 -18.96 -17.86 2.12
C SER A 62 -18.33 -18.80 3.15
N ASP A 63 -17.06 -19.11 2.98
CA ASP A 63 -16.29 -20.13 3.70
C ASP A 63 -14.88 -19.67 4.09
N GLU A 64 -14.54 -18.43 3.76
CA GLU A 64 -13.25 -17.82 4.10
C GLU A 64 -13.41 -16.36 4.51
N ILE A 65 -12.61 -15.93 5.48
CA ILE A 65 -12.50 -14.54 5.89
C ILE A 65 -11.01 -14.20 6.02
N LEU A 66 -10.58 -13.16 5.30
CA LEU A 66 -9.24 -12.61 5.40
C LEU A 66 -9.29 -11.29 6.16
N VAL A 67 -8.37 -11.12 7.08
CA VAL A 67 -8.28 -9.91 7.92
C VAL A 67 -6.95 -9.23 7.67
N PHE A 68 -7.02 -7.96 7.35
CA PHE A 68 -5.87 -7.12 7.05
C PHE A 68 -5.89 -5.84 7.89
N GLU A 69 -4.73 -5.27 8.09
CA GLU A 69 -4.55 -3.88 8.51
C GLU A 69 -4.14 -3.02 7.32
N VAL A 70 -4.81 -1.90 7.15
CA VAL A 70 -4.40 -0.86 6.21
C VAL A 70 -3.44 0.08 6.92
N THR A 71 -2.23 0.16 6.42
CA THR A 71 -1.15 1.01 6.93
C THR A 71 -0.74 2.05 5.89
N SER A 72 0.12 2.99 6.24
CA SER A 72 0.67 3.95 5.27
C SER A 72 1.53 3.30 4.17
N ARG A 73 1.97 2.05 4.35
CA ARG A 73 2.86 1.35 3.43
C ARG A 73 2.18 0.27 2.59
N GLY A 74 0.97 -0.12 2.95
CA GLY A 74 0.29 -1.21 2.25
C GLY A 74 -0.71 -1.93 3.15
N ILE A 75 -1.13 -3.09 2.68
CA ILE A 75 -2.02 -3.98 3.39
C ILE A 75 -1.17 -5.05 4.09
N ARG A 76 -1.29 -5.14 5.40
CA ARG A 76 -0.63 -6.16 6.22
C ARG A 76 -1.60 -7.27 6.56
N ASP A 77 -1.20 -8.51 6.29
CA ASP A 77 -1.95 -9.70 6.68
C ASP A 77 -1.97 -9.82 8.21
N VAL A 78 -3.15 -10.03 8.77
CA VAL A 78 -3.37 -10.21 10.22
C VAL A 78 -3.80 -11.64 10.51
N SER A 79 -4.90 -12.09 9.89
CA SER A 79 -5.45 -13.44 10.09
C SER A 79 -6.20 -13.93 8.86
N GLN A 80 -6.27 -15.24 8.75
CA GLN A 80 -7.07 -15.95 7.75
C GLN A 80 -7.88 -17.03 8.45
N PHE A 81 -9.17 -17.03 8.21
CA PHE A 81 -10.11 -17.99 8.78
C PHE A 81 -10.79 -18.75 7.66
N SER A 82 -10.75 -20.08 7.72
CA SER A 82 -11.42 -20.95 6.75
C SER A 82 -12.43 -21.85 7.49
N MET A 83 -13.63 -21.91 6.96
CA MET A 83 -14.68 -22.74 7.54
C MET A 83 -14.35 -24.22 7.37
N ARG A 84 -14.14 -24.92 8.50
CA ARG A 84 -13.93 -26.36 8.50
C ARG A 84 -15.27 -27.07 8.54
N GLY A 85 -15.48 -28.06 7.67
CA GLY A 85 -16.64 -28.95 7.74
C GLY A 85 -17.80 -28.69 6.77
N GLY A 86 -17.61 -27.85 5.72
CA GLY A 86 -18.60 -27.59 4.67
C GLY A 86 -18.83 -28.75 3.67
N GLY A 87 -18.56 -30.01 4.05
CA GLY A 87 -18.78 -31.17 3.18
C GLY A 87 -20.27 -31.48 2.95
N LYS A 88 -20.56 -32.17 1.85
CA LYS A 88 -21.92 -32.57 1.36
C LYS A 88 -22.84 -33.30 2.35
N ARG A 89 -22.44 -33.49 3.62
CA ARG A 89 -23.19 -34.23 4.66
C ARG A 89 -23.66 -33.35 5.83
N VAL A 90 -23.58 -32.01 5.71
CA VAL A 90 -24.07 -31.12 6.77
C VAL A 90 -25.56 -30.88 6.56
N ASN A 91 -26.38 -31.23 7.57
CA ASN A 91 -27.84 -31.10 7.50
C ASN A 91 -28.34 -29.65 7.40
N ASP A 92 -27.50 -28.66 7.79
CA ASP A 92 -27.80 -27.25 7.65
C ASP A 92 -26.51 -26.44 7.42
N PRO A 93 -26.12 -26.22 6.13
CA PRO A 93 -24.97 -25.42 5.79
C PRO A 93 -25.07 -23.94 6.25
N SER A 94 -26.28 -23.44 6.47
CA SER A 94 -26.50 -22.06 6.89
C SER A 94 -26.18 -21.85 8.37
N SER A 95 -26.51 -22.82 9.22
CA SER A 95 -26.18 -22.77 10.64
C SER A 95 -24.68 -22.86 10.89
N VAL A 96 -23.98 -23.71 10.15
CA VAL A 96 -22.51 -23.83 10.23
C VAL A 96 -21.82 -22.51 9.82
N ARG A 97 -22.28 -21.89 8.74
CA ARG A 97 -21.76 -20.59 8.31
C ARG A 97 -22.04 -19.48 9.32
N ASN A 98 -23.23 -19.45 9.88
CA ASN A 98 -23.58 -18.47 10.90
C ASN A 98 -22.71 -18.63 12.16
N ALA A 99 -22.46 -19.87 12.60
CA ALA A 99 -21.55 -20.14 13.71
C ALA A 99 -20.11 -19.69 13.37
N PHE A 100 -19.61 -20.01 12.18
CA PHE A 100 -18.32 -19.56 11.70
C PHE A 100 -18.20 -18.03 11.71
N PHE A 101 -19.21 -17.32 11.20
CA PHE A 101 -19.20 -15.84 11.21
C PHE A 101 -19.25 -15.27 12.64
N GLN A 102 -19.99 -15.87 13.54
CA GLN A 102 -20.03 -15.45 14.94
C GLN A 102 -18.69 -15.65 15.66
N ASP A 103 -18.01 -16.76 15.41
CA ASP A 103 -16.72 -17.04 16.03
C ASP A 103 -15.64 -16.10 15.49
N VAL A 104 -15.57 -15.90 14.16
CA VAL A 104 -14.63 -14.95 13.56
C VAL A 104 -14.92 -13.51 13.99
N ALA A 105 -16.19 -13.11 14.14
CA ALA A 105 -16.54 -11.80 14.62
C ALA A 105 -16.00 -11.50 16.03
N LYS A 106 -15.96 -12.48 16.93
CA LYS A 106 -15.33 -12.33 18.25
C LYS A 106 -13.83 -12.15 18.14
N GLU A 107 -13.16 -12.93 17.29
CA GLU A 107 -11.72 -12.82 17.06
C GLU A 107 -11.35 -11.45 16.47
N VAL A 108 -12.12 -10.95 15.51
CA VAL A 108 -11.93 -9.61 14.92
C VAL A 108 -12.08 -8.52 15.98
N GLY A 109 -13.05 -8.65 16.90
CA GLY A 109 -13.23 -7.74 18.02
C GLY A 109 -12.07 -7.74 19.04
N MET A 110 -11.28 -8.84 19.09
CA MET A 110 -10.05 -8.89 19.91
C MET A 110 -8.84 -8.25 19.19
N VAL A 111 -8.83 -8.33 17.87
CA VAL A 111 -7.73 -7.77 17.03
C VAL A 111 -7.83 -6.26 16.90
N PHE A 112 -9.04 -5.74 16.66
CA PHE A 112 -9.27 -4.32 16.44
C PHE A 112 -10.01 -3.70 17.63
N ASN A 113 -9.45 -2.62 18.17
CA ASN A 113 -10.13 -1.86 19.19
C ASN A 113 -11.37 -1.13 18.62
N ASP A 114 -12.28 -0.73 19.49
CA ASP A 114 -13.56 -0.08 19.11
C ASP A 114 -13.39 1.24 18.32
N GLU A 115 -12.25 1.90 18.41
CA GLU A 115 -11.96 3.15 17.70
C GLU A 115 -11.45 2.93 16.27
N MET A 116 -10.99 1.71 15.97
CA MET A 116 -10.47 1.36 14.65
C MET A 116 -11.62 1.29 13.65
N PRO A 117 -11.62 2.09 12.58
CA PRO A 117 -12.61 1.95 11.53
C PRO A 117 -12.37 0.63 10.77
N LEU A 118 -13.47 -0.02 10.37
CA LEU A 118 -13.44 -1.30 9.66
C LEU A 118 -14.08 -1.16 8.28
N VAL A 119 -13.43 -1.72 7.28
CA VAL A 119 -13.99 -1.89 5.94
C VAL A 119 -14.27 -3.38 5.76
N ILE A 120 -15.54 -3.75 5.59
CA ILE A 120 -15.96 -5.11 5.27
C ILE A 120 -16.24 -5.17 3.78
N CYS A 121 -15.55 -6.04 3.05
CA CYS A 121 -15.74 -6.20 1.62
C CYS A 121 -15.84 -7.69 1.23
N GLY A 122 -16.17 -7.93 -0.02
CA GLY A 122 -16.31 -9.28 -0.56
C GLY A 122 -17.48 -9.41 -1.53
N PRO A 123 -17.51 -10.50 -2.32
CA PRO A 123 -18.57 -10.76 -3.27
C PRO A 123 -19.85 -11.23 -2.58
N GLY A 124 -21.00 -10.90 -3.15
CA GLY A 124 -22.30 -11.40 -2.71
C GLY A 124 -22.75 -10.87 -1.36
N MET A 125 -23.57 -11.68 -0.65
CA MET A 125 -24.27 -11.31 0.59
C MET A 125 -23.55 -11.76 1.87
N ALA A 126 -22.40 -12.43 1.76
CA ALA A 126 -21.67 -12.96 2.92
C ALA A 126 -21.19 -11.81 3.84
N ARG A 127 -20.69 -10.72 3.26
CA ARG A 127 -20.23 -9.54 3.98
C ARG A 127 -21.29 -8.90 4.88
N GLU A 128 -22.54 -8.82 4.40
CA GLU A 128 -23.66 -8.24 5.16
C GLU A 128 -24.03 -9.12 6.36
N LYS A 129 -24.01 -10.43 6.18
CA LYS A 129 -24.23 -11.38 7.26
C LYS A 129 -23.12 -11.33 8.31
N PHE A 130 -21.89 -11.17 7.85
CA PHE A 130 -20.74 -11.04 8.74
C PHE A 130 -20.78 -9.71 9.52
N GLU A 131 -21.12 -8.59 8.84
CA GLU A 131 -21.31 -7.31 9.51
C GLU A 131 -22.33 -7.42 10.64
N LYS A 132 -23.46 -8.09 10.37
CA LYS A 132 -24.47 -8.36 11.40
C LYS A 132 -23.87 -9.15 12.58
N SER A 133 -23.14 -10.23 12.30
CA SER A 133 -22.48 -11.03 13.34
C SER A 133 -21.50 -10.20 14.17
N LEU A 134 -20.76 -9.28 13.52
CA LEU A 134 -19.83 -8.38 14.19
C LEU A 134 -20.56 -7.36 15.09
N ARG A 135 -21.70 -6.82 14.64
CA ARG A 135 -22.56 -5.97 15.48
C ARG A 135 -23.15 -6.74 16.65
N ASP A 136 -23.65 -7.94 16.40
CA ASP A 136 -24.23 -8.80 17.42
C ASP A 136 -23.19 -9.25 18.48
N SER A 137 -21.91 -9.30 18.13
CA SER A 137 -20.80 -9.56 19.07
C SER A 137 -20.41 -8.36 19.95
N GLY A 138 -21.04 -7.20 19.73
CA GLY A 138 -20.84 -6.00 20.54
C GLY A 138 -19.84 -4.99 19.95
N SER A 139 -19.37 -5.17 18.73
CA SER A 139 -18.48 -4.22 18.07
C SER A 139 -19.10 -2.84 17.94
N LYS A 140 -18.35 -1.81 18.35
CA LYS A 140 -18.71 -0.39 18.22
C LYS A 140 -17.98 0.32 17.09
N ASN A 141 -17.16 -0.42 16.35
CA ASN A 141 -16.39 0.13 15.25
C ASN A 141 -17.27 0.83 14.22
N THR A 142 -16.77 1.91 13.64
CA THR A 142 -17.34 2.47 12.42
C THR A 142 -17.09 1.50 11.27
N ILE A 143 -18.17 1.00 10.65
CA ILE A 143 -18.08 -0.01 9.60
C ILE A 143 -18.53 0.60 8.27
N THR A 144 -17.70 0.43 7.24
CA THR A 144 -18.05 0.65 5.84
C THR A 144 -18.18 -0.71 5.16
N ASN A 145 -19.31 -0.97 4.48
CA ASN A 145 -19.57 -2.21 3.76
C ASN A 145 -19.47 -1.95 2.25
N ALA A 146 -18.51 -2.59 1.59
CA ALA A 146 -18.17 -2.38 0.19
C ALA A 146 -18.31 -3.68 -0.60
N PRO A 147 -19.21 -3.76 -1.61
CA PRO A 147 -19.25 -4.91 -2.50
C PRO A 147 -17.99 -4.95 -3.37
N THR A 148 -17.49 -6.15 -3.67
CA THR A 148 -16.42 -6.37 -4.63
C THR A 148 -16.81 -7.41 -5.66
N SER A 149 -16.18 -7.33 -6.84
CA SER A 149 -16.43 -8.26 -7.94
C SER A 149 -15.81 -9.63 -7.68
N ILE A 150 -14.71 -9.65 -6.92
CA ILE A 150 -13.90 -10.83 -6.61
C ILE A 150 -13.67 -10.95 -5.12
N GLY A 151 -13.19 -12.13 -4.69
CA GLY A 151 -12.76 -12.40 -3.33
C GLY A 151 -11.26 -12.36 -3.14
N GLY A 152 -10.81 -12.88 -2.00
CA GLY A 152 -9.39 -12.98 -1.68
C GLY A 152 -8.71 -11.62 -1.49
N ARG A 153 -7.38 -11.62 -1.53
CA ARG A 153 -6.58 -10.39 -1.39
C ARG A 153 -6.89 -9.34 -2.47
N SER A 154 -7.29 -9.78 -3.66
CA SER A 154 -7.64 -8.87 -4.76
C SER A 154 -8.87 -8.02 -4.44
N ALA A 155 -9.82 -8.50 -3.64
CA ALA A 155 -10.94 -7.69 -3.16
C ALA A 155 -10.49 -6.51 -2.30
N ALA A 156 -9.44 -6.70 -1.50
CA ALA A 156 -8.85 -5.62 -0.71
C ALA A 156 -8.27 -4.50 -1.60
N ASN A 157 -7.60 -4.87 -2.68
CA ASN A 157 -7.06 -3.91 -3.63
C ASN A 157 -8.19 -3.19 -4.42
N GLU A 158 -9.23 -3.93 -4.85
CA GLU A 158 -10.40 -3.35 -5.53
C GLU A 158 -11.05 -2.26 -4.68
N VAL A 159 -11.26 -2.50 -3.39
CA VAL A 159 -11.86 -1.53 -2.46
C VAL A 159 -10.99 -0.27 -2.30
N LEU A 160 -9.67 -0.43 -2.24
CA LEU A 160 -8.75 0.69 -2.09
C LEU A 160 -8.65 1.52 -3.37
N SER A 161 -8.68 0.88 -4.54
CA SER A 161 -8.58 1.58 -5.83
C SER A 161 -9.88 2.29 -6.22
N GLU A 162 -11.03 1.66 -6.01
CA GLU A 162 -12.33 2.20 -6.39
C GLU A 162 -12.88 3.28 -5.43
N GLY A 163 -12.21 3.52 -4.32
CA GLY A 163 -12.61 4.55 -3.36
C GLY A 163 -13.75 4.16 -2.44
N ALA A 164 -14.16 2.89 -2.43
CA ALA A 164 -15.21 2.41 -1.54
C ALA A 164 -14.85 2.55 -0.05
N ALA A 165 -13.56 2.69 0.27
CA ALA A 165 -13.05 2.92 1.61
C ALA A 165 -12.74 4.40 1.92
N ASP A 166 -12.97 5.35 1.01
CA ASP A 166 -12.57 6.75 1.16
C ASP A 166 -13.22 7.43 2.36
N ALA A 167 -14.45 7.10 2.69
CA ALA A 167 -15.13 7.64 3.85
C ALA A 167 -14.39 7.33 5.17
N VAL A 168 -13.60 6.26 5.18
CA VAL A 168 -12.88 5.75 6.35
C VAL A 168 -11.39 6.08 6.28
N LEU A 169 -10.80 5.93 5.09
CA LEU A 169 -9.37 6.11 4.87
C LEU A 169 -9.00 7.55 4.50
N GLY A 170 -9.97 8.34 3.98
CA GLY A 170 -9.72 9.70 3.53
C GLY A 170 -8.68 9.76 2.41
N GLU A 171 -7.93 10.86 2.35
CA GLU A 171 -6.78 11.03 1.44
C GLU A 171 -5.54 10.24 1.94
N HIS A 172 -5.69 8.92 2.11
CA HIS A 172 -4.59 8.10 2.58
C HIS A 172 -3.53 7.97 1.47
N VAL A 173 -2.25 8.12 1.82
CA VAL A 173 -1.12 8.04 0.89
C VAL A 173 -1.18 6.76 0.05
N LEU A 174 -1.43 5.61 0.68
CA LEU A 174 -1.56 4.33 -0.01
C LEU A 174 -2.67 4.31 -1.07
N VAL A 175 -3.83 4.90 -0.77
CA VAL A 175 -4.95 4.98 -1.73
C VAL A 175 -4.56 5.82 -2.94
N LYS A 176 -3.87 6.94 -2.70
CA LYS A 176 -3.34 7.81 -3.75
C LYS A 176 -2.32 7.09 -4.63
N GLU A 177 -1.39 6.34 -4.03
CA GLU A 177 -0.40 5.54 -4.74
C GLU A 177 -1.08 4.48 -5.63
N ILE A 178 -1.99 3.68 -5.07
CA ILE A 178 -2.70 2.62 -5.81
C ILE A 178 -3.45 3.22 -7.01
N ARG A 179 -4.21 4.29 -6.79
CA ARG A 179 -4.98 4.95 -7.87
C ARG A 179 -4.08 5.51 -8.97
N ALA A 180 -2.97 6.13 -8.60
CA ALA A 180 -2.04 6.68 -9.57
C ALA A 180 -1.41 5.58 -10.43
N ILE A 181 -1.06 4.44 -9.83
CA ILE A 181 -0.51 3.28 -10.57
C ILE A 181 -1.58 2.69 -11.49
N GLU A 182 -2.81 2.47 -11.00
CA GLU A 182 -3.89 1.90 -11.81
C GLU A 182 -4.28 2.81 -12.96
N GLU A 183 -4.35 4.13 -12.75
CA GLU A 183 -4.58 5.08 -13.84
C GLU A 183 -3.45 5.03 -14.88
N ALA A 184 -2.20 4.88 -14.43
CA ALA A 184 -1.07 4.72 -15.34
C ALA A 184 -1.18 3.42 -16.16
N LEU A 185 -1.51 2.30 -15.53
CA LEU A 185 -1.73 1.02 -16.21
C LEU A 185 -2.91 1.08 -17.18
N ARG A 186 -3.99 1.74 -16.79
CA ARG A 186 -5.13 1.99 -17.68
C ARG A 186 -4.72 2.81 -18.90
N ARG A 187 -3.91 3.88 -18.72
CA ARG A 187 -3.41 4.66 -19.87
C ARG A 187 -2.49 3.84 -20.76
N VAL A 188 -1.66 2.94 -20.21
CA VAL A 188 -0.86 2.00 -21.00
C VAL A 188 -1.76 1.12 -21.86
N SER A 189 -2.83 0.56 -21.29
CA SER A 189 -3.71 -0.38 -22.01
C SER A 189 -4.49 0.24 -23.18
N VAL A 190 -4.72 1.56 -23.12
CA VAL A 190 -5.45 2.31 -24.17
C VAL A 190 -4.54 3.17 -25.03
N ASP A 191 -3.23 2.98 -24.96
CA ASP A 191 -2.22 3.79 -25.67
C ASP A 191 -2.40 5.30 -25.40
N GLY A 192 -2.63 5.64 -24.13
CA GLY A 192 -2.90 7.01 -23.67
C GLY A 192 -1.64 7.83 -23.41
N ALA A 193 -1.83 8.98 -22.76
CA ALA A 193 -0.75 9.89 -22.39
C ALA A 193 0.03 9.37 -21.16
N VAL A 194 0.97 8.46 -21.37
CA VAL A 194 1.79 7.80 -20.36
C VAL A 194 3.12 7.40 -20.97
N THR A 195 4.17 7.34 -20.15
CA THR A 195 5.48 6.83 -20.57
C THR A 195 6.19 6.13 -19.42
N TYR A 196 7.09 5.20 -19.72
CA TYR A 196 7.90 4.47 -18.76
C TYR A 196 9.32 4.25 -19.29
N GLY A 197 10.23 3.89 -18.37
CA GLY A 197 11.66 3.83 -18.69
C GLY A 197 12.35 5.19 -18.53
N ILE A 198 13.51 5.20 -17.89
CA ILE A 198 14.21 6.42 -17.43
C ILE A 198 14.50 7.41 -18.54
N SER A 199 14.84 6.95 -19.76
CA SER A 199 15.13 7.83 -20.90
C SER A 199 13.88 8.61 -21.33
N LEU A 200 12.77 7.89 -21.57
CA LEU A 200 11.53 8.51 -22.04
C LEU A 200 10.91 9.43 -20.96
N ILE A 201 11.00 9.03 -19.68
CA ILE A 201 10.58 9.88 -18.56
C ILE A 201 11.44 11.15 -18.50
N SER A 202 12.77 11.04 -18.69
CA SER A 202 13.66 12.19 -18.70
C SER A 202 13.32 13.17 -19.85
N ASP A 203 13.04 12.64 -21.04
CA ASP A 203 12.65 13.44 -22.20
C ASP A 203 11.31 14.15 -21.96
N ALA A 204 10.33 13.44 -21.40
CA ALA A 204 9.04 14.01 -21.04
C ALA A 204 9.16 15.09 -19.94
N ALA A 205 10.03 14.88 -18.95
CA ALA A 205 10.28 15.83 -17.88
C ALA A 205 10.89 17.13 -18.42
N SER A 206 11.88 17.01 -19.33
CA SER A 206 12.53 18.17 -19.96
C SER A 206 11.56 19.02 -20.79
N GLN A 207 10.54 18.41 -21.36
CA GLN A 207 9.47 19.07 -22.12
C GLN A 207 8.34 19.64 -21.23
N GLY A 208 8.39 19.41 -19.90
CA GLY A 208 7.31 19.77 -18.99
C GLY A 208 6.01 19.00 -19.18
N ALA A 209 6.07 17.86 -19.88
CA ALA A 209 4.93 17.04 -20.24
C ALA A 209 4.44 16.16 -19.08
N VAL A 210 5.24 15.97 -18.03
CA VAL A 210 4.88 15.10 -16.91
C VAL A 210 3.84 15.78 -16.01
N GLU A 211 2.70 15.11 -15.84
CA GLU A 211 1.66 15.44 -14.87
C GLU A 211 2.02 14.86 -13.49
N SER A 212 2.29 13.56 -13.44
CA SER A 212 2.68 12.85 -12.24
C SER A 212 3.70 11.75 -12.57
N LEU A 213 4.79 11.69 -11.83
CA LEU A 213 5.74 10.59 -11.84
C LEU A 213 5.43 9.68 -10.66
N ILE A 214 5.14 8.42 -10.91
CA ILE A 214 5.04 7.38 -9.91
C ILE A 214 6.34 6.58 -9.97
N ILE A 215 7.06 6.50 -8.85
CA ILE A 215 8.36 5.86 -8.79
C ILE A 215 8.49 5.01 -7.53
N ASP A 216 9.03 3.81 -7.67
CA ASP A 216 9.42 2.99 -6.52
C ASP A 216 10.45 3.75 -5.66
N ALA A 217 10.10 3.91 -4.39
CA ALA A 217 10.92 4.64 -3.43
C ALA A 217 12.35 4.07 -3.30
N SER A 218 12.57 2.78 -3.58
CA SER A 218 13.90 2.17 -3.56
C SER A 218 14.81 2.70 -4.67
N MET A 219 14.27 3.01 -5.85
CA MET A 219 15.05 3.51 -6.99
C MET A 219 15.72 4.86 -6.72
N MET A 220 15.16 5.65 -5.82
CA MET A 220 15.76 6.92 -5.39
C MET A 220 16.84 6.73 -4.31
N ARG A 221 16.80 5.59 -3.60
CA ARG A 221 17.68 5.30 -2.45
C ARG A 221 18.76 4.27 -2.77
N GLU A 222 18.40 3.24 -3.54
CA GLU A 222 19.22 2.07 -3.83
C GLU A 222 19.65 2.12 -5.29
N GLY A 223 20.87 2.35 -5.59
CA GLY A 223 21.39 2.44 -6.93
C GLY A 223 22.81 3.00 -6.90
N ASP A 224 23.46 3.00 -8.04
CA ASP A 224 24.71 3.72 -8.18
C ASP A 224 24.47 5.25 -8.16
N ASP A 225 25.51 6.01 -7.86
CA ASP A 225 25.41 7.46 -7.75
C ASP A 225 24.94 8.14 -9.06
N ILE A 226 25.21 7.49 -10.19
CA ILE A 226 24.79 7.98 -11.52
C ILE A 226 23.28 7.86 -11.68
N SER A 227 22.72 6.70 -11.33
CA SER A 227 21.28 6.45 -11.42
C SER A 227 20.48 7.33 -10.45
N LYS A 228 20.96 7.47 -9.22
CA LYS A 228 20.37 8.39 -8.23
C LYS A 228 20.37 9.82 -8.72
N GLY A 229 21.50 10.33 -9.18
CA GLY A 229 21.63 11.70 -9.71
C GLY A 229 20.71 11.97 -10.92
N ARG A 230 20.46 10.95 -11.76
CA ARG A 230 19.50 11.06 -12.87
C ARG A 230 18.07 11.23 -12.35
N TRP A 231 17.64 10.39 -11.39
CA TRP A 231 16.30 10.49 -10.82
C TRP A 231 16.09 11.79 -10.05
N GLU A 232 17.07 12.23 -9.29
CA GLU A 232 17.03 13.54 -8.60
C GLU A 232 16.82 14.68 -9.57
N LYS A 233 17.55 14.69 -10.70
CA LYS A 233 17.40 15.67 -11.77
C LYS A 233 16.00 15.64 -12.38
N ILE A 234 15.51 14.45 -12.75
CA ILE A 234 14.17 14.25 -13.32
C ILE A 234 13.09 14.78 -12.35
N CYS A 235 13.17 14.39 -11.08
CA CYS A 235 12.22 14.85 -10.07
C CYS A 235 12.23 16.36 -9.89
N LYS A 236 13.42 17.00 -9.96
CA LYS A 236 13.54 18.46 -9.90
C LYS A 236 12.90 19.15 -11.11
N GLU A 237 13.10 18.63 -12.31
CA GLU A 237 12.50 19.14 -13.55
C GLU A 237 10.98 19.03 -13.51
N ILE A 238 10.44 17.86 -13.08
CA ILE A 238 9.00 17.64 -12.92
C ILE A 238 8.39 18.62 -11.92
N LYS A 239 9.00 18.77 -10.73
CA LYS A 239 8.54 19.73 -9.71
C LYS A 239 8.60 21.18 -10.22
N SER A 240 9.62 21.54 -10.99
CA SER A 240 9.75 22.91 -11.57
C SER A 240 8.67 23.22 -12.59
N SER A 241 8.18 22.21 -13.31
CA SER A 241 7.05 22.30 -14.26
C SER A 241 5.68 22.07 -13.59
N ARG A 242 5.59 22.10 -12.25
CA ARG A 242 4.38 21.85 -11.46
C ARG A 242 3.81 20.44 -11.65
N GLY A 243 4.64 19.47 -11.94
CA GLY A 243 4.30 18.05 -11.90
C GLY A 243 4.46 17.51 -10.49
N GLU A 244 3.76 16.42 -10.20
CA GLU A 244 3.82 15.72 -8.93
C GLU A 244 4.80 14.54 -8.99
N VAL A 245 5.44 14.22 -7.86
CA VAL A 245 6.25 13.00 -7.71
C VAL A 245 5.66 12.19 -6.57
N ILE A 246 5.16 11.00 -6.90
CA ILE A 246 4.56 10.04 -5.96
C ILE A 246 5.58 8.93 -5.77
N GLN A 247 6.08 8.79 -4.54
CA GLN A 247 6.93 7.66 -4.16
C GLN A 247 6.03 6.50 -3.75
N ALA A 248 6.02 5.45 -4.55
CA ALA A 248 5.18 4.29 -4.31
C ALA A 248 5.92 3.22 -3.51
N SER A 249 5.17 2.54 -2.63
CA SER A 249 5.60 1.32 -1.99
C SER A 249 5.39 0.12 -2.92
N VAL A 250 6.27 -0.86 -2.83
CA VAL A 250 6.14 -2.14 -3.55
C VAL A 250 5.53 -3.24 -2.67
N ASP A 251 5.08 -2.89 -1.46
CA ASP A 251 4.52 -3.84 -0.49
C ASP A 251 3.03 -4.20 -0.77
N HIS A 252 2.47 -3.71 -1.88
CA HIS A 252 1.11 -4.00 -2.35
C HIS A 252 1.08 -4.37 -3.84
N ASP A 253 0.00 -5.00 -4.29
CA ASP A 253 -0.10 -5.59 -5.63
C ASP A 253 0.11 -4.57 -6.77
N ALA A 254 -0.44 -3.37 -6.66
CA ALA A 254 -0.21 -2.31 -7.64
C ALA A 254 1.28 -1.91 -7.71
N GLY A 255 1.96 -1.83 -6.56
CA GLY A 255 3.40 -1.59 -6.50
C GLY A 255 4.22 -2.70 -7.16
N GLN A 256 3.81 -3.96 -7.02
CA GLN A 256 4.43 -5.07 -7.74
C GLN A 256 4.25 -4.97 -9.26
N GLN A 257 3.10 -4.50 -9.72
CA GLN A 257 2.86 -4.22 -11.14
C GLN A 257 3.76 -3.08 -11.64
N LEU A 258 3.95 -2.02 -10.84
CA LEU A 258 4.89 -0.95 -11.14
C LEU A 258 6.32 -1.46 -11.31
N LEU A 259 6.76 -2.38 -10.44
CA LEU A 259 8.06 -3.05 -10.59
C LEU A 259 8.18 -3.81 -11.91
N GLY A 260 7.11 -4.48 -12.34
CA GLY A 260 7.04 -5.18 -13.63
C GLY A 260 7.26 -4.27 -14.84
N LEU A 261 7.00 -2.96 -14.71
CA LEU A 261 7.26 -1.93 -15.71
C LEU A 261 8.62 -1.22 -15.54
N GLY A 262 9.46 -1.72 -14.64
CA GLY A 262 10.78 -1.15 -14.35
C GLY A 262 10.80 -0.14 -13.20
N GLY A 263 9.77 -0.13 -12.35
CA GLY A 263 9.72 0.61 -11.09
C GLY A 263 9.41 2.11 -11.22
N ALA A 264 9.21 2.63 -12.44
CA ALA A 264 8.82 4.03 -12.65
C ALA A 264 7.94 4.21 -13.89
N ILE A 265 6.89 5.01 -13.76
CA ILE A 265 5.95 5.37 -14.81
C ILE A 265 5.50 6.82 -14.65
N ALA A 266 5.36 7.54 -15.76
CA ALA A 266 4.92 8.92 -15.75
C ALA A 266 3.59 9.09 -16.49
N LEU A 267 2.59 9.64 -15.81
CA LEU A 267 1.39 10.18 -16.41
C LEU A 267 1.72 11.50 -17.09
N LEU A 268 1.28 11.66 -18.33
CA LEU A 268 1.58 12.83 -19.13
C LEU A 268 0.34 13.71 -19.29
N ARG A 269 0.56 15.01 -19.41
CA ARG A 269 -0.49 16.01 -19.72
C ARG A 269 -1.00 15.89 -21.14
N TRP A 270 -0.15 15.42 -22.06
CA TRP A 270 -0.46 15.12 -23.45
C TRP A 270 0.38 13.95 -23.94
N LYS A 271 -0.10 13.26 -24.97
CA LYS A 271 0.63 12.16 -25.58
C LYS A 271 1.86 12.70 -26.31
N LEU A 272 3.02 12.08 -26.09
CA LEU A 272 4.23 12.33 -26.85
C LEU A 272 4.35 11.29 -27.95
N ASP A 273 4.71 11.75 -29.15
CA ASP A 273 5.07 10.87 -30.26
C ASP A 273 6.50 10.34 -30.04
N HIS A 274 6.63 9.03 -29.87
CA HIS A 274 7.92 8.34 -29.68
C HIS A 274 8.23 7.47 -30.89
#